data_ff2e9becb73b018a922c1bd330111658
#
_entry.id   ff2e9becb73b018a922c1bd330111658
#
_cell.length_a   1.000
_cell.length_b   1.000
_cell.length_c   1.000
_cell.angle_alpha   90.00
_cell.angle_beta   90.00
_cell.angle_gamma   90.00
#
_symmetry.space_group_name_H-M   'P 1'
#
loop_
_entity.id
_entity.type
_entity.pdbx_description
1 polymer ?
#
loop_
_entity_poly.entity_id
_entity_poly.type
_entity_poly.pdbx_seq_one_letter_code
_entity_poly.pdbx_strand_id
1 'polypeptide(L)'
;IQDIRLEEAEIPTPGPGEVVVKNKVTLTCGTDCKMFMRGYRYQPPHLIGHEASGDVVAVGEGVTKFKVGDRVVAHNTAPCHKCYWCKKGQHSMCTELPSNLGAYGEYQLIPKNIVNETMFKLPDDMDYKQAALTEPLSCAVYGISNVTIELGDTVVVNGCGPIGLMFIRLAYLRGARVIACDRQVHRLELAAKLGAAETINIDEKDQIQAVRDLTEDSRGVDVAIEAAGLPQVWEIAFRQVRAGGQVLCFGGTKKDTTVNIDCTRMHYEQITMKGVFHTTPQHVNAAFELLKMGAIQAEDFVEHEYKIEDTEAAIREHAAGKVIKNCIVYDD
;
A
#
# COMPACT_ATOMS: atom_id res chain seq x y z
N ILE A 1 -10.80 19.19 -8.91
CA ILE A 1 -10.40 18.93 -7.51
C ILE A 1 -11.68 18.88 -6.67
N GLN A 2 -11.81 17.86 -5.83
CA GLN A 2 -12.99 17.61 -5.00
C GLN A 2 -14.31 17.51 -5.80
N ASP A 3 -14.23 16.93 -6.98
CA ASP A 3 -15.36 16.70 -7.89
C ASP A 3 -15.27 15.24 -8.36
N ILE A 4 -16.10 14.38 -7.78
CA ILE A 4 -16.32 12.99 -8.18
C ILE A 4 -17.76 12.92 -8.69
N ARG A 5 -17.94 12.29 -9.84
CA ARG A 5 -19.25 12.09 -10.46
C ARG A 5 -19.42 10.63 -10.82
N LEU A 6 -20.58 10.08 -10.50
CA LEU A 6 -21.02 8.81 -11.04
C LEU A 6 -21.66 9.07 -12.41
N GLU A 7 -21.15 8.39 -13.43
CA GLU A 7 -21.64 8.53 -14.81
C GLU A 7 -21.91 7.13 -15.38
N GLU A 8 -22.92 7.02 -16.22
CA GLU A 8 -23.20 5.80 -16.95
C GLU A 8 -22.19 5.66 -18.11
N ALA A 9 -21.67 4.46 -18.31
CA ALA A 9 -20.73 4.12 -19.37
C ALA A 9 -21.07 2.74 -19.95
N GLU A 10 -20.68 2.51 -21.19
CA GLU A 10 -20.78 1.18 -21.81
C GLU A 10 -19.84 0.18 -21.09
N ILE A 11 -20.35 -1.04 -20.87
CA ILE A 11 -19.51 -2.13 -20.34
C ILE A 11 -18.39 -2.41 -21.35
N PRO A 12 -17.12 -2.40 -20.94
CA PRO A 12 -16.02 -2.60 -21.84
C PRO A 12 -16.05 -4.01 -22.48
N THR A 13 -15.62 -4.09 -23.73
CA THR A 13 -15.41 -5.37 -24.42
C THR A 13 -13.92 -5.73 -24.40
N PRO A 14 -13.53 -6.94 -23.96
CA PRO A 14 -12.12 -7.29 -23.84
C PRO A 14 -11.50 -7.57 -25.21
N GLY A 15 -10.35 -6.97 -25.48
CA GLY A 15 -9.48 -7.30 -26.59
C GLY A 15 -8.67 -8.58 -26.36
N PRO A 16 -7.78 -8.99 -27.31
CA PRO A 16 -6.97 -10.18 -27.18
C PRO A 16 -6.07 -10.16 -25.93
N GLY A 17 -6.25 -11.14 -25.07
CA GLY A 17 -5.50 -11.29 -23.80
C GLY A 17 -6.04 -10.47 -22.63
N GLU A 18 -7.10 -9.70 -22.80
CA GLU A 18 -7.73 -8.89 -21.76
C GLU A 18 -8.91 -9.62 -21.11
N VAL A 19 -9.32 -9.14 -19.94
CA VAL A 19 -10.44 -9.69 -19.15
C VAL A 19 -11.30 -8.54 -18.65
N VAL A 20 -12.62 -8.72 -18.62
CA VAL A 20 -13.54 -7.81 -17.92
C VAL A 20 -13.95 -8.43 -16.61
N VAL A 21 -13.79 -7.67 -15.55
CA VAL A 21 -14.20 -8.05 -14.18
C VAL A 21 -15.37 -7.17 -13.76
N LYS A 22 -16.46 -7.81 -13.25
CA LYS A 22 -17.51 -7.12 -12.49
C LYS A 22 -16.99 -6.98 -11.05
N ASN A 23 -16.73 -5.77 -10.60
CA ASN A 23 -16.23 -5.51 -9.26
C ASN A 23 -17.28 -5.88 -8.20
N LYS A 24 -16.85 -6.49 -7.13
CA LYS A 24 -17.65 -6.80 -5.94
C LYS A 24 -17.28 -5.92 -4.77
N VAL A 25 -15.99 -5.59 -4.68
CA VAL A 25 -15.44 -4.73 -3.63
C VAL A 25 -14.31 -3.88 -4.21
N THR A 26 -14.27 -2.61 -3.82
CA THR A 26 -13.11 -1.72 -4.03
C THR A 26 -12.77 -1.02 -2.72
N LEU A 27 -11.48 -1.00 -2.34
CA LEU A 27 -11.02 -0.33 -1.12
C LEU A 27 -10.57 1.10 -1.41
N THR A 28 -10.75 1.98 -0.41
CA THR A 28 -10.24 3.35 -0.50
C THR A 28 -8.74 3.40 -0.19
N CYS A 29 -8.00 4.24 -0.91
CA CYS A 29 -6.55 4.43 -0.76
C CYS A 29 -6.19 5.90 -0.49
N GLY A 30 -5.11 6.13 0.26
CA GLY A 30 -4.55 7.47 0.43
C GLY A 30 -4.15 8.15 -0.89
N THR A 31 -3.88 7.37 -1.95
CA THR A 31 -3.66 7.90 -3.30
C THR A 31 -4.93 8.48 -3.89
N ASP A 32 -6.08 7.81 -3.74
CA ASP A 32 -7.39 8.33 -4.18
C ASP A 32 -7.73 9.61 -3.43
N CYS A 33 -7.49 9.64 -2.11
CA CYS A 33 -7.65 10.85 -1.30
C CYS A 33 -6.78 12.01 -1.82
N LYS A 34 -5.53 11.76 -2.19
CA LYS A 34 -4.63 12.78 -2.77
C LYS A 34 -5.13 13.24 -4.15
N MET A 35 -5.61 12.32 -4.99
CA MET A 35 -6.18 12.63 -6.32
C MET A 35 -7.41 13.52 -6.17
N PHE A 36 -8.32 13.15 -5.29
CA PHE A 36 -9.54 13.91 -5.01
C PHE A 36 -9.24 15.29 -4.41
N MET A 37 -8.43 15.35 -3.35
CA MET A 37 -8.19 16.60 -2.62
C MET A 37 -7.26 17.58 -3.33
N ARG A 38 -6.31 17.11 -4.18
CA ARG A 38 -5.19 17.92 -4.69
C ARG A 38 -4.97 17.81 -6.19
N GLY A 39 -5.69 16.94 -6.94
CA GLY A 39 -5.45 16.72 -8.37
C GLY A 39 -4.09 16.07 -8.63
N TYR A 40 -3.82 14.93 -8.05
CA TYR A 40 -2.54 14.24 -8.13
C TYR A 40 -2.36 13.48 -9.46
N ARG A 41 -1.26 13.69 -10.18
CA ARG A 41 -0.78 12.98 -11.39
C ARG A 41 -1.62 13.08 -12.67
N TYR A 42 -2.95 13.01 -12.60
CA TYR A 42 -3.81 12.89 -13.78
C TYR A 42 -4.63 14.17 -13.99
N GLN A 43 -4.86 14.52 -15.25
CA GLN A 43 -5.74 15.64 -15.62
C GLN A 43 -7.21 15.15 -15.67
N PRO A 44 -8.15 15.84 -15.02
CA PRO A 44 -9.58 15.51 -15.13
C PRO A 44 -10.11 15.70 -16.57
N PRO A 45 -11.12 14.93 -17.00
CA PRO A 45 -11.71 13.80 -16.29
C PRO A 45 -10.87 12.54 -16.38
N HIS A 46 -10.80 11.74 -15.30
CA HIS A 46 -10.17 10.43 -15.31
C HIS A 46 -10.81 9.50 -14.28
N LEU A 47 -10.72 8.21 -14.54
CA LEU A 47 -11.18 7.19 -13.62
C LEU A 47 -10.26 7.10 -12.40
N ILE A 48 -10.81 6.75 -11.25
CA ILE A 48 -10.10 6.58 -9.99
C ILE A 48 -10.40 5.21 -9.35
N GLY A 49 -9.67 4.87 -8.28
CA GLY A 49 -9.74 3.56 -7.65
C GLY A 49 -8.81 2.54 -8.30
N HIS A 50 -8.18 1.69 -7.47
CA HIS A 50 -7.16 0.75 -7.94
C HIS A 50 -6.98 -0.48 -7.04
N GLU A 51 -7.80 -0.67 -6.02
CA GLU A 51 -7.74 -1.78 -5.07
C GLU A 51 -9.07 -2.56 -5.12
N ALA A 52 -9.30 -3.38 -6.17
CA ALA A 52 -10.57 -4.06 -6.38
C ALA A 52 -10.43 -5.58 -6.54
N SER A 53 -11.52 -6.29 -6.25
CA SER A 53 -11.72 -7.70 -6.52
C SER A 53 -13.15 -7.94 -7.02
N GLY A 54 -13.37 -9.02 -7.77
CA GLY A 54 -14.66 -9.27 -8.38
C GLY A 54 -14.70 -10.57 -9.18
N ASP A 55 -15.68 -10.65 -10.10
CA ASP A 55 -15.94 -11.82 -10.93
C ASP A 55 -15.60 -11.55 -12.39
N VAL A 56 -14.96 -12.50 -13.04
CA VAL A 56 -14.73 -12.45 -14.48
C VAL A 56 -16.07 -12.59 -15.21
N VAL A 57 -16.42 -11.60 -16.03
CA VAL A 57 -17.68 -11.60 -16.82
C VAL A 57 -17.44 -11.74 -18.31
N ALA A 58 -16.23 -11.40 -18.80
CA ALA A 58 -15.84 -11.64 -20.19
C ALA A 58 -14.34 -11.86 -20.29
N VAL A 59 -13.92 -12.68 -21.25
CA VAL A 59 -12.51 -12.97 -21.56
C VAL A 59 -12.24 -12.73 -23.02
N GLY A 60 -11.12 -12.09 -23.33
CA GLY A 60 -10.66 -11.86 -24.70
C GLY A 60 -9.99 -13.09 -25.31
N GLU A 61 -9.77 -13.04 -26.62
CA GLU A 61 -9.08 -14.11 -27.36
C GLU A 61 -7.71 -14.41 -26.74
N GLY A 62 -7.36 -15.70 -26.63
CA GLY A 62 -6.07 -16.17 -26.11
C GLY A 62 -5.91 -16.16 -24.60
N VAL A 63 -6.92 -15.74 -23.84
CA VAL A 63 -6.93 -15.91 -22.37
C VAL A 63 -7.21 -17.38 -22.03
N THR A 64 -6.26 -18.04 -21.35
CA THR A 64 -6.36 -19.45 -20.95
C THR A 64 -6.33 -19.66 -19.45
N LYS A 65 -5.83 -18.68 -18.69
CA LYS A 65 -5.72 -18.76 -17.23
C LYS A 65 -7.05 -18.53 -16.50
N PHE A 66 -7.95 -17.76 -17.12
CA PHE A 66 -9.22 -17.33 -16.50
C PHE A 66 -10.40 -17.66 -17.41
N LYS A 67 -11.56 -17.83 -16.80
CA LYS A 67 -12.85 -18.06 -17.48
C LYS A 67 -13.94 -17.23 -16.79
N VAL A 68 -15.05 -17.00 -17.48
CA VAL A 68 -16.25 -16.38 -16.92
C VAL A 68 -16.70 -17.14 -15.68
N GLY A 69 -17.01 -16.39 -14.61
CA GLY A 69 -17.39 -16.90 -13.30
C GLY A 69 -16.20 -17.15 -12.34
N ASP A 70 -14.96 -17.00 -12.78
CA ASP A 70 -13.81 -17.06 -11.84
C ASP A 70 -13.84 -15.83 -10.92
N ARG A 71 -13.72 -16.04 -9.61
CA ARG A 71 -13.51 -15.00 -8.60
C ARG A 71 -12.04 -14.56 -8.64
N VAL A 72 -11.77 -13.26 -8.73
CA VAL A 72 -10.41 -12.77 -9.00
C VAL A 72 -10.08 -11.48 -8.25
N VAL A 73 -8.77 -11.27 -8.08
CA VAL A 73 -8.16 -9.96 -7.79
C VAL A 73 -7.13 -9.66 -8.85
N ALA A 74 -7.07 -8.42 -9.30
CA ALA A 74 -6.06 -7.94 -10.23
C ALA A 74 -5.32 -6.74 -9.63
N HIS A 75 -3.99 -6.80 -9.63
CA HIS A 75 -3.19 -5.62 -9.27
C HIS A 75 -3.36 -4.53 -10.33
N ASN A 76 -3.13 -3.28 -9.95
CA ASN A 76 -3.34 -2.13 -10.84
C ASN A 76 -2.25 -1.92 -11.89
N THR A 77 -1.16 -2.70 -11.86
CA THR A 77 -0.06 -2.58 -12.83
C THR A 77 0.63 -3.90 -13.08
N ALA A 78 1.33 -3.99 -14.22
CA ALA A 78 2.33 -5.01 -14.51
C ALA A 78 3.43 -4.42 -15.43
N PRO A 79 4.70 -4.85 -15.30
CA PRO A 79 5.81 -4.30 -16.07
C PRO A 79 5.75 -4.70 -17.56
N CYS A 80 6.41 -3.91 -18.41
CA CYS A 80 6.47 -4.21 -19.86
C CYS A 80 7.58 -5.21 -20.25
N HIS A 81 8.51 -5.53 -19.36
CA HIS A 81 9.69 -6.40 -19.54
C HIS A 81 10.69 -5.99 -20.65
N LYS A 82 10.44 -4.93 -21.40
CA LYS A 82 11.26 -4.52 -22.54
C LYS A 82 12.00 -3.18 -22.37
N CYS A 83 11.55 -2.30 -21.46
CA CYS A 83 12.19 -1.02 -21.22
C CYS A 83 13.53 -1.18 -20.47
N TYR A 84 14.31 -0.10 -20.40
CA TYR A 84 15.60 -0.07 -19.72
C TYR A 84 15.52 -0.60 -18.28
N TRP A 85 14.55 -0.11 -17.50
CA TRP A 85 14.39 -0.47 -16.10
C TRP A 85 14.03 -1.95 -15.90
N CYS A 86 13.13 -2.47 -16.73
CA CYS A 86 12.77 -3.89 -16.70
C CYS A 86 13.96 -4.79 -17.00
N LYS A 87 14.81 -4.43 -17.99
CA LYS A 87 16.04 -5.15 -18.30
C LYS A 87 17.07 -5.11 -17.18
N LYS A 88 16.98 -4.13 -16.26
CA LYS A 88 17.79 -4.02 -15.04
C LYS A 88 17.15 -4.72 -13.82
N GLY A 89 16.02 -5.39 -13.97
CA GLY A 89 15.28 -5.99 -12.86
C GLY A 89 14.54 -4.98 -11.97
N GLN A 90 14.48 -3.72 -12.38
CA GLN A 90 13.83 -2.63 -11.62
C GLN A 90 12.40 -2.42 -12.13
N HIS A 91 11.57 -3.43 -11.99
CA HIS A 91 10.19 -3.45 -12.52
C HIS A 91 9.32 -2.33 -11.96
N SER A 92 9.51 -1.93 -10.70
CA SER A 92 8.81 -0.79 -10.08
C SER A 92 9.05 0.56 -10.76
N MET A 93 10.13 0.67 -11.55
CA MET A 93 10.51 1.85 -12.32
C MET A 93 10.18 1.75 -13.80
N CYS A 94 9.37 0.76 -14.20
CA CYS A 94 8.99 0.57 -15.60
C CYS A 94 8.33 1.84 -16.17
N THR A 95 8.79 2.28 -17.35
CA THR A 95 8.26 3.47 -18.03
C THR A 95 6.95 3.24 -18.79
N GLU A 96 6.59 2.00 -18.99
CA GLU A 96 5.37 1.56 -19.68
C GLU A 96 4.46 0.78 -18.75
N LEU A 97 4.35 1.20 -17.47
CA LEU A 97 3.37 0.62 -16.55
C LEU A 97 1.96 1.05 -16.98
N PRO A 98 1.12 0.13 -17.44
CA PRO A 98 -0.29 0.44 -17.58
C PRO A 98 -0.84 0.71 -16.18
N SER A 99 -1.51 1.83 -16.02
CA SER A 99 -2.23 2.14 -14.77
C SER A 99 -3.67 1.69 -14.96
N ASN A 100 -4.06 0.57 -14.35
CA ASN A 100 -5.42 0.06 -14.38
C ASN A 100 -6.23 0.77 -13.28
N LEU A 101 -6.69 1.97 -13.59
CA LEU A 101 -7.59 2.75 -12.76
C LEU A 101 -9.05 2.44 -13.14
N GLY A 102 -10.00 2.94 -12.31
CA GLY A 102 -11.43 2.76 -12.54
C GLY A 102 -12.05 1.68 -11.68
N ALA A 103 -11.37 1.29 -10.61
CA ALA A 103 -11.90 0.32 -9.67
C ALA A 103 -13.17 0.81 -8.93
N TYR A 104 -13.47 2.11 -8.92
CA TYR A 104 -14.76 2.63 -8.44
C TYR A 104 -15.87 2.57 -9.50
N GLY A 105 -15.68 1.81 -10.58
CA GLY A 105 -16.74 1.46 -11.52
C GLY A 105 -17.25 0.05 -11.27
N GLU A 106 -18.45 -0.27 -11.73
CA GLU A 106 -19.00 -1.64 -11.61
C GLU A 106 -18.23 -2.65 -12.44
N TYR A 107 -17.67 -2.22 -13.57
CA TYR A 107 -16.90 -3.08 -14.49
C TYR A 107 -15.52 -2.48 -14.75
N GLN A 108 -14.53 -3.34 -14.79
CA GLN A 108 -13.15 -2.95 -15.05
C GLN A 108 -12.53 -3.82 -16.15
N LEU A 109 -11.95 -3.19 -17.17
CA LEU A 109 -11.15 -3.86 -18.18
C LEU A 109 -9.75 -4.10 -17.62
N ILE A 110 -9.33 -5.36 -17.55
CA ILE A 110 -8.00 -5.73 -17.05
C ILE A 110 -7.06 -5.94 -18.24
N PRO A 111 -6.01 -5.12 -18.37
CA PRO A 111 -5.05 -5.23 -19.48
C PRO A 111 -4.28 -6.54 -19.49
N LYS A 112 -3.93 -7.01 -20.68
CA LYS A 112 -3.22 -8.27 -20.94
C LYS A 112 -2.01 -8.51 -20.02
N ASN A 113 -1.17 -7.51 -19.78
CA ASN A 113 0.02 -7.67 -18.95
C ASN A 113 -0.37 -8.01 -17.51
N ILE A 114 -1.39 -7.35 -16.98
CA ILE A 114 -1.92 -7.60 -15.63
C ILE A 114 -2.53 -9.00 -15.55
N VAL A 115 -3.35 -9.38 -16.55
CA VAL A 115 -3.94 -10.74 -16.66
C VAL A 115 -2.86 -11.81 -16.61
N ASN A 116 -1.73 -11.59 -17.26
CA ASN A 116 -0.66 -12.58 -17.31
C ASN A 116 0.17 -12.68 -16.03
N GLU A 117 0.36 -11.58 -15.29
CA GLU A 117 1.40 -11.49 -14.26
C GLU A 117 0.90 -11.20 -12.86
N THR A 118 -0.14 -10.38 -12.71
CA THR A 118 -0.54 -9.84 -11.40
C THR A 118 -2.05 -9.96 -11.16
N MET A 119 -2.73 -10.87 -11.86
CA MET A 119 -4.10 -11.28 -11.64
C MET A 119 -4.14 -12.70 -11.07
N PHE A 120 -4.96 -12.92 -10.04
CA PHE A 120 -5.05 -14.20 -9.30
C PHE A 120 -6.49 -14.64 -9.15
N LYS A 121 -6.72 -15.97 -9.19
CA LYS A 121 -7.98 -16.57 -8.75
C LYS A 121 -8.03 -16.62 -7.24
N LEU A 122 -9.18 -16.28 -6.69
CA LEU A 122 -9.41 -16.39 -5.26
C LEU A 122 -9.66 -17.87 -4.87
N PRO A 123 -9.10 -18.31 -3.73
CA PRO A 123 -9.58 -19.53 -3.07
C PRO A 123 -11.08 -19.40 -2.71
N ASP A 124 -11.77 -20.54 -2.59
CA ASP A 124 -13.22 -20.56 -2.32
C ASP A 124 -13.57 -19.90 -0.97
N ASP A 125 -12.68 -19.98 0.00
CA ASP A 125 -12.81 -19.42 1.36
C ASP A 125 -12.34 -17.97 1.51
N MET A 126 -11.73 -17.37 0.50
CA MET A 126 -11.29 -15.97 0.55
C MET A 126 -12.42 -15.04 0.11
N ASP A 127 -12.77 -14.06 0.93
CA ASP A 127 -13.71 -13.03 0.54
C ASP A 127 -13.08 -11.93 -0.34
N TYR A 128 -13.92 -11.08 -0.95
CA TYR A 128 -13.46 -10.04 -1.87
C TYR A 128 -12.71 -8.91 -1.15
N LYS A 129 -13.07 -8.55 0.09
CA LYS A 129 -12.37 -7.50 0.86
C LYS A 129 -10.95 -7.95 1.18
N GLN A 130 -10.82 -9.22 1.60
CA GLN A 130 -9.51 -9.84 1.86
C GLN A 130 -8.64 -9.81 0.60
N ALA A 131 -9.19 -10.19 -0.55
CA ALA A 131 -8.48 -10.20 -1.81
C ALA A 131 -8.06 -8.79 -2.28
N ALA A 132 -8.94 -7.79 -2.11
CA ALA A 132 -8.66 -6.41 -2.52
C ALA A 132 -7.46 -5.77 -1.79
N LEU A 133 -7.07 -6.29 -0.61
CA LEU A 133 -5.84 -5.89 0.09
C LEU A 133 -4.56 -6.31 -0.63
N THR A 134 -4.62 -7.11 -1.70
CA THR A 134 -3.42 -7.55 -2.46
C THR A 134 -2.60 -6.37 -2.97
N GLU A 135 -3.27 -5.33 -3.50
CA GLU A 135 -2.57 -4.16 -4.04
C GLU A 135 -1.77 -3.43 -2.94
N PRO A 136 -2.38 -2.89 -1.87
CA PRO A 136 -1.64 -2.13 -0.87
C PRO A 136 -0.64 -3.00 -0.09
N LEU A 137 -0.96 -4.26 0.19
CA LEU A 137 -0.04 -5.17 0.85
C LEU A 137 1.20 -5.43 -0.01
N SER A 138 1.06 -5.55 -1.33
CA SER A 138 2.19 -5.74 -2.23
C SER A 138 3.20 -4.61 -2.17
N CYS A 139 2.72 -3.38 -2.00
CA CYS A 139 3.56 -2.20 -1.82
C CYS A 139 4.33 -2.26 -0.50
N ALA A 140 3.68 -2.67 0.59
CA ALA A 140 4.33 -2.86 1.89
C ALA A 140 5.35 -4.02 1.85
N VAL A 141 5.02 -5.14 1.20
CA VAL A 141 5.94 -6.28 1.01
C VAL A 141 7.16 -5.86 0.21
N TYR A 142 6.98 -5.10 -0.87
CA TYR A 142 8.10 -4.55 -1.62
C TYR A 142 8.92 -3.57 -0.78
N GLY A 143 8.26 -2.67 -0.05
CA GLY A 143 8.92 -1.72 0.84
C GLY A 143 9.85 -2.43 1.83
N ILE A 144 9.31 -3.37 2.60
CA ILE A 144 10.06 -4.05 3.65
C ILE A 144 11.16 -4.99 3.09
N SER A 145 11.06 -5.44 1.84
CA SER A 145 12.11 -6.22 1.17
C SER A 145 13.35 -5.40 0.82
N ASN A 146 13.29 -4.08 0.94
CA ASN A 146 14.39 -3.16 0.64
C ASN A 146 15.21 -2.76 1.87
N VAL A 147 14.90 -3.33 3.03
CA VAL A 147 15.70 -3.25 4.27
C VAL A 147 15.96 -4.64 4.81
N THR A 148 17.07 -4.81 5.49
CA THR A 148 17.40 -6.05 6.19
C THR A 148 16.86 -5.95 7.61
N ILE A 149 16.09 -6.94 8.03
CA ILE A 149 15.58 -7.10 9.39
C ILE A 149 16.00 -8.47 9.88
N GLU A 150 16.91 -8.50 10.83
CA GLU A 150 17.37 -9.73 11.49
C GLU A 150 16.44 -10.09 12.66
N LEU A 151 16.44 -11.36 13.07
CA LEU A 151 15.69 -11.79 14.26
C LEU A 151 16.14 -11.04 15.51
N GLY A 152 15.19 -10.40 16.18
CA GLY A 152 15.44 -9.62 17.38
C GLY A 152 15.80 -8.14 17.15
N ASP A 153 15.91 -7.70 15.89
CA ASP A 153 16.07 -6.28 15.56
C ASP A 153 14.92 -5.45 16.12
N THR A 154 15.21 -4.20 16.46
CA THR A 154 14.20 -3.21 16.82
C THR A 154 13.85 -2.37 15.59
N VAL A 155 12.56 -2.35 15.23
CA VAL A 155 12.03 -1.59 14.09
C VAL A 155 11.05 -0.54 14.59
N VAL A 156 11.25 0.73 14.19
CA VAL A 156 10.23 1.75 14.41
C VAL A 156 9.45 2.03 13.12
N VAL A 157 8.13 2.12 13.22
CA VAL A 157 7.25 2.54 12.13
C VAL A 157 6.63 3.89 12.49
N ASN A 158 6.93 4.90 11.68
CA ASN A 158 6.47 6.27 11.84
C ASN A 158 5.26 6.52 10.92
N GLY A 159 4.07 6.55 11.52
CA GLY A 159 2.78 6.64 10.86
C GLY A 159 2.08 5.29 10.79
N CYS A 160 0.95 5.17 11.48
CA CYS A 160 0.09 3.97 11.56
C CYS A 160 -1.15 4.11 10.66
N GLY A 161 -0.98 4.64 9.43
CA GLY A 161 -1.96 4.52 8.37
C GLY A 161 -2.01 3.10 7.80
N PRO A 162 -2.83 2.81 6.78
CA PRO A 162 -2.98 1.45 6.24
C PRO A 162 -1.64 0.76 5.92
N ILE A 163 -0.75 1.45 5.25
CA ILE A 163 0.59 0.92 4.89
C ILE A 163 1.50 0.76 6.12
N GLY A 164 1.47 1.72 7.05
CA GLY A 164 2.27 1.63 8.28
C GLY A 164 1.85 0.44 9.15
N LEU A 165 0.55 0.18 9.27
CA LEU A 165 0.01 -0.99 9.95
C LEU A 165 0.43 -2.30 9.28
N MET A 166 0.46 -2.33 7.94
CA MET A 166 1.00 -3.48 7.19
C MET A 166 2.50 -3.67 7.46
N PHE A 167 3.29 -2.60 7.52
CA PHE A 167 4.71 -2.67 7.90
C PHE A 167 4.91 -3.20 9.32
N ILE A 168 4.09 -2.76 10.27
CA ILE A 168 4.13 -3.26 11.66
C ILE A 168 3.94 -4.78 11.66
N ARG A 169 2.89 -5.27 10.99
CA ARG A 169 2.62 -6.71 10.91
C ARG A 169 3.73 -7.47 10.21
N LEU A 170 4.24 -6.97 9.10
CA LEU A 170 5.32 -7.61 8.34
C LEU A 170 6.66 -7.63 9.11
N ALA A 171 7.00 -6.57 9.85
CA ALA A 171 8.18 -6.52 10.69
C ALA A 171 8.05 -7.50 11.88
N TYR A 172 6.88 -7.56 12.52
CA TYR A 172 6.58 -8.54 13.56
C TYR A 172 6.76 -9.98 13.05
N LEU A 173 6.21 -10.31 11.88
CA LEU A 173 6.34 -11.62 11.26
C LEU A 173 7.78 -12.00 10.88
N ARG A 174 8.67 -11.01 10.75
CA ARG A 174 10.12 -11.21 10.58
C ARG A 174 10.87 -11.36 11.90
N GLY A 175 10.16 -11.36 13.04
CA GLY A 175 10.76 -11.52 14.37
C GLY A 175 11.38 -10.25 14.95
N ALA A 176 11.02 -9.08 14.43
CA ALA A 176 11.44 -7.81 15.00
C ALA A 176 10.64 -7.43 16.24
N ARG A 177 11.26 -6.70 17.16
CA ARG A 177 10.58 -5.91 18.17
C ARG A 177 10.11 -4.60 17.55
N VAL A 178 8.80 -4.41 17.38
CA VAL A 178 8.24 -3.27 16.66
C VAL A 178 7.80 -2.17 17.61
N ILE A 179 8.17 -0.92 17.32
CA ILE A 179 7.70 0.31 17.96
C ILE A 179 6.84 1.06 16.95
N ALA A 180 5.62 1.42 17.31
CA ALA A 180 4.69 2.17 16.46
C ALA A 180 4.53 3.61 16.95
N CYS A 181 4.62 4.58 16.04
CA CYS A 181 4.46 6.00 16.33
C CYS A 181 3.33 6.61 15.49
N ASP A 182 2.31 7.15 16.14
CA ASP A 182 1.21 7.91 15.52
C ASP A 182 0.61 8.89 16.53
N ARG A 183 -0.24 9.80 16.07
CA ARG A 183 -1.00 10.70 16.95
C ARG A 183 -2.37 10.15 17.31
N GLN A 184 -2.91 9.21 16.53
CA GLN A 184 -4.26 8.71 16.69
C GLN A 184 -4.29 7.44 17.54
N VAL A 185 -4.98 7.51 18.68
CA VAL A 185 -5.03 6.42 19.67
C VAL A 185 -5.59 5.13 19.05
N HIS A 186 -6.69 5.18 18.29
CA HIS A 186 -7.27 3.99 17.67
C HIS A 186 -6.30 3.28 16.71
N ARG A 187 -5.40 4.03 16.04
CA ARG A 187 -4.37 3.45 15.17
C ARG A 187 -3.24 2.80 15.98
N LEU A 188 -2.88 3.39 17.12
CA LEU A 188 -1.91 2.80 18.04
C LEU A 188 -2.45 1.53 18.67
N GLU A 189 -3.73 1.47 19.02
CA GLU A 189 -4.41 0.26 19.51
C GLU A 189 -4.37 -0.85 18.47
N LEU A 190 -4.69 -0.54 17.22
CA LEU A 190 -4.59 -1.50 16.12
C LEU A 190 -3.13 -1.91 15.86
N ALA A 191 -2.18 -0.98 15.94
CA ALA A 191 -0.76 -1.29 15.83
C ALA A 191 -0.31 -2.32 16.88
N ALA A 192 -0.74 -2.18 18.13
CA ALA A 192 -0.48 -3.14 19.19
C ALA A 192 -1.10 -4.52 18.87
N LYS A 193 -2.35 -4.57 18.38
CA LYS A 193 -3.01 -5.81 17.92
C LYS A 193 -2.22 -6.50 16.81
N LEU A 194 -1.64 -5.73 15.90
CA LEU A 194 -0.88 -6.22 14.74
C LEU A 194 0.57 -6.62 15.09
N GLY A 195 1.01 -6.42 16.33
CA GLY A 195 2.29 -6.91 16.84
C GLY A 195 3.31 -5.84 17.23
N ALA A 196 2.91 -4.56 17.34
CA ALA A 196 3.78 -3.57 17.96
C ALA A 196 3.94 -3.86 19.46
N ALA A 197 5.19 -4.02 19.90
CA ALA A 197 5.52 -4.23 21.30
C ALA A 197 5.34 -2.96 22.14
N GLU A 198 5.52 -1.81 21.49
CA GLU A 198 5.41 -0.48 22.11
C GLU A 198 4.67 0.47 21.16
N THR A 199 3.88 1.37 21.72
CA THR A 199 3.20 2.43 20.98
C THR A 199 3.54 3.80 21.58
N ILE A 200 3.77 4.78 20.73
CA ILE A 200 4.12 6.16 21.12
C ILE A 200 3.12 7.11 20.49
N ASN A 201 2.37 7.83 21.34
CA ASN A 201 1.58 8.96 20.90
C ASN A 201 2.51 10.18 20.76
N ILE A 202 2.69 10.64 19.53
CA ILE A 202 3.63 11.71 19.18
C ILE A 202 3.14 13.11 19.57
N ASP A 203 1.89 13.26 19.95
CA ASP A 203 1.35 14.51 20.51
C ASP A 203 1.65 14.64 22.02
N GLU A 204 2.06 13.55 22.68
CA GLU A 204 2.34 13.50 24.14
C GLU A 204 3.84 13.41 24.47
N LYS A 205 4.67 12.92 23.51
CA LYS A 205 6.10 12.65 23.74
C LYS A 205 6.95 13.13 22.58
N ASP A 206 8.18 13.55 22.88
CA ASP A 206 9.20 13.71 21.84
C ASP A 206 9.46 12.34 21.18
N GLN A 207 9.09 12.22 19.93
CA GLN A 207 9.10 10.98 19.17
C GLN A 207 10.51 10.38 19.03
N ILE A 208 11.55 11.21 18.94
CA ILE A 208 12.92 10.75 18.76
C ILE A 208 13.43 10.20 20.07
N GLN A 209 13.30 10.99 21.14
CA GLN A 209 13.78 10.61 22.46
C GLN A 209 13.05 9.38 22.99
N ALA A 210 11.71 9.36 22.86
CA ALA A 210 10.90 8.22 23.32
C ALA A 210 11.28 6.90 22.63
N VAL A 211 11.59 6.93 21.33
CA VAL A 211 12.05 5.74 20.61
C VAL A 211 13.46 5.32 21.05
N ARG A 212 14.36 6.28 21.24
CA ARG A 212 15.73 5.98 21.71
C ARG A 212 15.75 5.40 23.11
N ASP A 213 14.94 5.92 24.02
CA ASP A 213 14.84 5.44 25.42
C ASP A 213 14.35 3.98 25.50
N LEU A 214 13.67 3.48 24.47
CA LEU A 214 13.26 2.09 24.36
C LEU A 214 14.36 1.16 23.84
N THR A 215 15.55 1.67 23.57
CA THR A 215 16.72 0.91 23.11
C THR A 215 17.84 0.97 24.14
N GLU A 216 18.64 -0.08 24.22
CA GLU A 216 19.80 -0.15 25.12
C GLU A 216 20.75 1.03 24.90
N ASP A 217 21.18 1.69 25.96
CA ASP A 217 22.03 2.89 25.95
C ASP A 217 21.49 4.04 25.05
N SER A 218 20.20 4.07 24.82
CA SER A 218 19.55 5.02 23.91
C SER A 218 20.20 5.08 22.51
N ARG A 219 20.76 3.95 22.04
CA ARG A 219 21.51 3.88 20.78
C ARG A 219 20.66 4.14 19.53
N GLY A 220 19.36 3.91 19.63
CA GLY A 220 18.43 3.98 18.50
C GLY A 220 18.10 2.60 17.91
N VAL A 221 17.18 2.56 16.95
CA VAL A 221 16.64 1.34 16.35
C VAL A 221 17.50 0.84 15.18
N ASP A 222 17.36 -0.43 14.82
CA ASP A 222 18.04 -1.05 13.68
C ASP A 222 17.46 -0.55 12.35
N VAL A 223 16.13 -0.45 12.28
CA VAL A 223 15.42 0.02 11.09
C VAL A 223 14.34 1.03 11.48
N ALA A 224 14.31 2.18 10.81
CA ALA A 224 13.24 3.16 10.90
C ALA A 224 12.47 3.22 9.58
N ILE A 225 11.16 2.98 9.63
CA ILE A 225 10.27 3.04 8.47
C ILE A 225 9.45 4.32 8.55
N GLU A 226 9.53 5.13 7.50
CA GLU A 226 8.72 6.31 7.30
C GLU A 226 7.50 5.95 6.43
N ALA A 227 6.30 6.04 6.99
CA ALA A 227 5.03 5.69 6.34
C ALA A 227 3.97 6.80 6.39
N ALA A 228 4.33 8.02 6.80
CA ALA A 228 3.43 9.17 6.89
C ALA A 228 3.45 10.07 5.63
N GLY A 229 4.55 10.06 4.87
CA GLY A 229 4.73 10.89 3.67
C GLY A 229 4.94 12.37 3.98
N LEU A 230 5.59 12.69 5.09
CA LEU A 230 5.91 14.03 5.53
C LEU A 230 7.43 14.22 5.62
N PRO A 231 7.99 15.34 5.07
CA PRO A 231 9.44 15.57 5.09
C PRO A 231 10.04 15.49 6.50
N GLN A 232 9.37 16.08 7.48
CA GLN A 232 9.82 16.08 8.88
C GLN A 232 9.94 14.66 9.45
N VAL A 233 9.08 13.74 8.99
CA VAL A 233 9.12 12.35 9.46
C VAL A 233 10.29 11.58 8.82
N TRP A 234 10.77 11.97 7.63
CA TRP A 234 12.02 11.46 7.06
C TRP A 234 13.22 11.85 7.92
N GLU A 235 13.28 13.12 8.38
CA GLU A 235 14.33 13.61 9.26
C GLU A 235 14.25 12.93 10.65
N ILE A 236 13.06 12.73 11.19
CA ILE A 236 12.81 12.00 12.43
C ILE A 236 13.32 10.55 12.31
N ALA A 237 12.91 9.83 11.27
CA ALA A 237 13.34 8.45 11.04
C ALA A 237 14.87 8.33 10.96
N PHE A 238 15.54 9.27 10.28
CA PHE A 238 17.00 9.33 10.23
C PHE A 238 17.63 9.54 11.63
N ARG A 239 16.99 10.32 12.50
CA ARG A 239 17.50 10.58 13.86
C ARG A 239 17.20 9.44 14.85
N GLN A 240 16.27 8.56 14.54
CA GLN A 240 15.90 7.42 15.39
C GLN A 240 16.81 6.21 15.23
N VAL A 241 17.47 6.02 14.07
CA VAL A 241 18.33 4.85 13.83
C VAL A 241 19.64 4.94 14.59
N ARG A 242 20.21 3.76 14.93
CA ARG A 242 21.55 3.63 15.47
C ARG A 242 22.63 3.79 14.38
N ALA A 243 23.90 3.82 14.78
CA ALA A 243 25.00 3.65 13.85
C ALA A 243 24.89 2.29 13.15
N GLY A 244 25.13 2.26 11.83
CA GLY A 244 24.91 1.11 10.95
C GLY A 244 23.44 0.79 10.67
N GLY A 245 22.48 1.62 11.14
CA GLY A 245 21.05 1.40 10.94
C GLY A 245 20.55 1.78 9.55
N GLN A 246 19.28 1.45 9.28
CA GLN A 246 18.66 1.66 7.99
C GLN A 246 17.37 2.50 8.11
N VAL A 247 17.16 3.41 7.16
CA VAL A 247 15.94 4.21 7.02
C VAL A 247 15.24 3.84 5.72
N LEU A 248 14.01 3.37 5.82
CA LEU A 248 13.11 3.15 4.69
C LEU A 248 12.18 4.35 4.52
N CYS A 249 12.33 5.11 3.45
CA CYS A 249 11.48 6.22 3.08
C CYS A 249 10.42 5.74 2.09
N PHE A 250 9.23 5.41 2.61
CA PHE A 250 8.14 4.85 1.82
C PHE A 250 7.04 5.87 1.52
N GLY A 251 6.67 6.69 2.48
CA GLY A 251 5.61 7.68 2.33
C GLY A 251 5.94 8.73 1.27
N GLY A 252 5.09 8.83 0.23
CA GLY A 252 5.27 9.83 -0.83
C GLY A 252 5.02 11.26 -0.34
N THR A 253 6.03 12.13 -0.43
CA THR A 253 5.97 13.54 -0.07
C THR A 253 5.37 14.40 -1.18
N LYS A 254 5.06 15.66 -0.89
CA LYS A 254 4.65 16.66 -1.88
C LYS A 254 5.82 16.97 -2.83
N LYS A 255 5.50 17.26 -4.10
CA LYS A 255 6.49 17.69 -5.09
C LYS A 255 7.32 18.90 -4.58
N ASP A 256 8.57 18.95 -4.97
CA ASP A 256 9.52 20.02 -4.63
C ASP A 256 9.80 20.17 -3.11
N THR A 257 9.61 19.07 -2.37
CA THR A 257 9.92 19.00 -0.94
C THR A 257 11.37 18.52 -0.73
N THR A 258 12.07 19.10 0.22
CA THR A 258 13.45 18.74 0.61
C THR A 258 13.51 18.39 2.09
N VAL A 259 14.53 17.63 2.48
CA VAL A 259 14.84 17.29 3.86
C VAL A 259 16.29 17.67 4.18
N ASN A 260 16.57 17.97 5.46
CA ASN A 260 17.91 18.26 5.94
C ASN A 260 18.48 17.04 6.66
N ILE A 261 19.49 16.42 6.07
CA ILE A 261 20.16 15.23 6.62
C ILE A 261 21.59 15.58 7.01
N ASP A 262 21.98 15.23 8.23
CA ASP A 262 23.34 15.38 8.73
C ASP A 262 24.30 14.43 7.98
N CYS A 263 25.09 15.01 7.07
CA CYS A 263 26.04 14.27 6.24
C CYS A 263 27.17 13.65 7.07
N THR A 264 27.60 14.31 8.16
CA THR A 264 28.63 13.81 9.07
C THR A 264 28.14 12.55 9.76
N ARG A 265 26.95 12.58 10.31
CA ARG A 265 26.31 11.42 10.92
C ARG A 265 26.10 10.30 9.89
N MET A 266 25.54 10.62 8.72
CA MET A 266 25.31 9.62 7.65
C MET A 266 26.60 8.88 7.28
N HIS A 267 27.71 9.63 7.13
CA HIS A 267 29.00 9.06 6.72
C HIS A 267 29.67 8.26 7.85
N TYR A 268 29.88 8.87 9.01
CA TYR A 268 30.67 8.25 10.08
C TYR A 268 29.92 7.17 10.86
N GLU A 269 28.58 7.25 10.89
CA GLU A 269 27.75 6.20 11.49
C GLU A 269 27.26 5.17 10.45
N GLN A 270 27.67 5.26 9.18
CA GLN A 270 27.35 4.31 8.11
C GLN A 270 25.85 4.05 7.95
N ILE A 271 25.02 5.10 8.07
CA ILE A 271 23.57 4.97 7.96
C ILE A 271 23.16 4.80 6.49
N THR A 272 22.28 3.83 6.22
CA THR A 272 21.66 3.65 4.92
C THR A 272 20.30 4.32 4.92
N MET A 273 20.01 5.21 3.95
CA MET A 273 18.70 5.81 3.72
C MET A 273 18.22 5.50 2.31
N LYS A 274 17.04 4.86 2.17
CA LYS A 274 16.54 4.36 0.88
C LYS A 274 15.11 4.73 0.64
N GLY A 275 14.85 5.39 -0.50
CA GLY A 275 13.50 5.61 -1.03
C GLY A 275 12.98 4.37 -1.76
N VAL A 276 11.70 4.06 -1.60
CA VAL A 276 11.02 2.97 -2.28
C VAL A 276 9.70 3.45 -2.85
N PHE A 277 9.39 3.01 -4.05
CA PHE A 277 8.17 3.39 -4.75
C PHE A 277 7.55 2.20 -5.46
N HIS A 278 6.21 2.07 -5.33
CA HIS A 278 5.42 1.06 -6.04
C HIS A 278 5.71 -0.39 -5.58
N THR A 279 5.65 -1.37 -6.50
CA THR A 279 5.85 -2.80 -6.25
C THR A 279 6.37 -3.53 -7.50
N THR A 280 6.51 -4.86 -7.43
CA THR A 280 6.86 -5.74 -8.57
C THR A 280 5.99 -7.00 -8.56
N PRO A 281 5.83 -7.73 -9.68
CA PRO A 281 5.00 -8.94 -9.74
C PRO A 281 5.36 -9.99 -8.67
N GLN A 282 6.63 -10.14 -8.35
CA GLN A 282 7.09 -11.05 -7.30
C GLN A 282 6.48 -10.68 -5.93
N HIS A 283 6.41 -9.38 -5.61
CA HIS A 283 5.89 -8.90 -4.33
C HIS A 283 4.37 -8.88 -4.30
N VAL A 284 3.71 -8.72 -5.46
CA VAL A 284 2.26 -8.91 -5.60
C VAL A 284 1.89 -10.36 -5.31
N ASN A 285 2.63 -11.33 -5.87
CA ASN A 285 2.43 -12.74 -5.56
C ASN A 285 2.64 -13.03 -4.08
N ALA A 286 3.74 -12.53 -3.48
CA ALA A 286 4.01 -12.72 -2.06
C ALA A 286 2.92 -12.13 -1.16
N ALA A 287 2.37 -10.97 -1.52
CA ALA A 287 1.26 -10.36 -0.80
C ALA A 287 0.00 -11.22 -0.87
N PHE A 288 -0.35 -11.73 -2.05
CA PHE A 288 -1.49 -12.62 -2.22
C PHE A 288 -1.33 -13.91 -1.40
N GLU A 289 -0.14 -14.53 -1.37
CA GLU A 289 0.12 -15.70 -0.53
C GLU A 289 0.00 -15.38 0.97
N LEU A 290 0.48 -14.22 1.43
CA LEU A 290 0.32 -13.78 2.82
C LEU A 290 -1.15 -13.59 3.21
N LEU A 291 -1.99 -13.08 2.29
CA LEU A 291 -3.43 -12.95 2.51
C LEU A 291 -4.10 -14.33 2.60
N LYS A 292 -3.73 -15.28 1.74
CA LYS A 292 -4.20 -16.68 1.82
C LYS A 292 -3.84 -17.37 3.14
N MET A 293 -2.67 -17.05 3.69
CA MET A 293 -2.21 -17.56 4.99
C MET A 293 -2.87 -16.86 6.18
N GLY A 294 -3.69 -15.84 5.98
CA GLY A 294 -4.29 -15.06 7.05
C GLY A 294 -3.28 -14.19 7.83
N ALA A 295 -2.13 -13.90 7.25
CA ALA A 295 -1.11 -13.07 7.90
C ALA A 295 -1.60 -11.62 8.15
N ILE A 296 -2.48 -11.15 7.29
CA ILE A 296 -3.20 -9.87 7.36
C ILE A 296 -4.69 -10.19 7.15
N GLN A 297 -5.58 -9.60 7.94
CA GLN A 297 -7.02 -9.82 7.89
C GLN A 297 -7.74 -8.53 7.47
N ALA A 298 -8.74 -8.67 6.59
CA ALA A 298 -9.49 -7.51 6.10
C ALA A 298 -10.23 -6.77 7.22
N GLU A 299 -10.72 -7.50 8.23
CA GLU A 299 -11.44 -6.96 9.38
C GLU A 299 -10.60 -5.98 10.22
N ASP A 300 -9.27 -6.04 10.11
CA ASP A 300 -8.36 -5.11 10.79
C ASP A 300 -8.18 -3.81 10.01
N PHE A 301 -8.56 -3.77 8.74
CA PHE A 301 -8.28 -2.64 7.87
C PHE A 301 -9.54 -1.97 7.31
N VAL A 302 -10.60 -2.72 7.07
CA VAL A 302 -11.83 -2.26 6.43
C VAL A 302 -12.91 -2.03 7.48
N GLU A 303 -13.26 -0.77 7.72
CA GLU A 303 -14.15 -0.40 8.81
C GLU A 303 -15.59 -0.16 8.37
N HIS A 304 -15.80 0.54 7.25
CA HIS A 304 -17.14 0.86 6.77
C HIS A 304 -17.35 0.44 5.32
N GLU A 305 -18.61 0.09 5.01
CA GLU A 305 -19.09 -0.24 3.67
C GLU A 305 -19.96 0.91 3.13
N TYR A 306 -19.70 1.25 1.87
CA TYR A 306 -20.43 2.27 1.13
C TYR A 306 -20.94 1.69 -0.19
N LYS A 307 -22.04 2.23 -0.69
CA LYS A 307 -22.48 2.00 -2.07
C LYS A 307 -21.68 2.88 -3.02
N ILE A 308 -21.71 2.57 -4.32
CA ILE A 308 -20.99 3.32 -5.35
C ILE A 308 -21.38 4.80 -5.38
N GLU A 309 -22.66 5.11 -5.14
CA GLU A 309 -23.20 6.47 -5.07
C GLU A 309 -22.54 7.30 -3.97
N ASP A 310 -22.09 6.66 -2.90
CA ASP A 310 -21.49 7.27 -1.72
C ASP A 310 -19.95 7.29 -1.74
N THR A 311 -19.33 7.00 -2.90
CA THR A 311 -17.86 6.93 -3.06
C THR A 311 -17.16 8.20 -2.57
N GLU A 312 -17.71 9.39 -2.82
CA GLU A 312 -17.15 10.64 -2.33
C GLU A 312 -17.14 10.70 -0.79
N ALA A 313 -18.20 10.25 -0.13
CA ALA A 313 -18.26 10.22 1.34
C ALA A 313 -17.20 9.28 1.92
N ALA A 314 -17.05 8.09 1.34
CA ALA A 314 -16.02 7.11 1.72
C ALA A 314 -14.59 7.67 1.60
N ILE A 315 -14.29 8.38 0.50
CA ILE A 315 -12.98 9.01 0.27
C ILE A 315 -12.76 10.17 1.25
N ARG A 316 -13.78 11.00 1.51
CA ARG A 316 -13.67 12.11 2.48
C ARG A 316 -13.43 11.62 3.89
N GLU A 317 -14.09 10.56 4.32
CA GLU A 317 -13.88 9.95 5.64
C GLU A 317 -12.47 9.40 5.80
N HIS A 318 -11.97 8.66 4.79
CA HIS A 318 -10.59 8.17 4.77
C HIS A 318 -9.58 9.34 4.76
N ALA A 319 -9.81 10.38 3.93
CA ALA A 319 -8.94 11.55 3.86
C ALA A 319 -8.87 12.33 5.18
N ALA A 320 -9.95 12.32 5.96
CA ALA A 320 -9.99 12.91 7.30
C ALA A 320 -9.24 12.06 8.36
N GLY A 321 -8.78 10.87 8.00
CA GLY A 321 -8.05 9.95 8.88
C GLY A 321 -8.92 9.30 9.94
N LYS A 322 -10.24 9.33 9.81
CA LYS A 322 -11.19 8.77 10.78
C LYS A 322 -11.24 7.25 10.77
N VAL A 323 -10.82 6.66 9.66
CA VAL A 323 -10.79 5.21 9.42
C VAL A 323 -9.42 4.78 8.88
N ILE A 324 -9.14 3.50 8.89
CA ILE A 324 -7.99 2.91 8.20
C ILE A 324 -8.30 2.82 6.70
N LYS A 325 -9.37 2.10 6.33
CA LYS A 325 -9.91 2.01 4.97
C LYS A 325 -11.44 1.89 5.01
N ASN A 326 -12.07 2.38 3.97
CA ASN A 326 -13.45 2.04 3.64
C ASN A 326 -13.49 1.12 2.43
N CYS A 327 -14.59 0.40 2.22
CA CYS A 327 -14.84 -0.30 0.98
C CYS A 327 -16.12 0.21 0.30
N ILE A 328 -16.09 0.17 -1.02
CA ILE A 328 -17.27 0.28 -1.87
C ILE A 328 -17.72 -1.13 -2.21
N VAL A 329 -18.98 -1.43 -2.00
CA VAL A 329 -19.62 -2.71 -2.33
C VAL A 329 -20.57 -2.49 -3.50
N TYR A 330 -20.61 -3.47 -4.40
CA TYR A 330 -21.44 -3.42 -5.59
C TYR A 330 -22.54 -4.46 -5.50
N ASP A 331 -23.74 -4.08 -5.95
CA ASP A 331 -24.90 -4.98 -6.02
C ASP A 331 -24.66 -6.12 -7.04
N ASP A 332 -25.33 -7.26 -6.84
CA ASP A 332 -25.21 -8.47 -7.67
C ASP A 332 -25.70 -8.30 -9.12
#